data_aa292dfb2e01323d4f203d0dc27f998b
#
_entry.id   aa292dfb2e01323d4f203d0dc27f998b
#
_cell.length_a   1.000
_cell.length_b   1.000
_cell.length_c   1.000
_cell.angle_alpha   90.00
_cell.angle_beta   90.00
_cell.angle_gamma   90.00
#
_symmetry.space_group_name_H-M   'P 1'
#
loop_
_entity.id
_entity.type
_entity.pdbx_description
1 polymer ?
#
loop_
_entity_poly.entity_id
_entity_poly.type
_entity_poly.pdbx_seq_one_letter_code
_entity_poly.pdbx_strand_id
1 'polypeptide(L)'
;MPLLGFAQAGAGGFFDDGGFPVGKGWDEIAFPAVSDEHAYALEISGDSMLPAYRRGDVIIVSPAAPIRRGDRVVVKTRDGEVMVKELARKTARSVELQSLNAAHADRTLPLRDVLWMARIVWASQ
;
A
#
# COMPACT_ATOMS: atom_id res chain seq x y z
N MET A 1 11.14 5.80 -11.40
CA MET A 1 10.18 4.99 -10.61
C MET A 1 8.77 5.50 -10.87
N PRO A 2 7.82 4.61 -11.15
CA PRO A 2 6.42 5.04 -11.36
C PRO A 2 5.83 5.67 -10.10
N LEU A 3 5.05 6.72 -10.26
CA LEU A 3 4.38 7.45 -9.18
C LEU A 3 2.89 7.58 -9.47
N LEU A 4 2.07 7.37 -8.46
CA LEU A 4 0.62 7.52 -8.53
C LEU A 4 0.13 8.20 -7.25
N GLY A 5 -0.91 9.03 -7.33
CA GLY A 5 -1.60 9.53 -6.15
C GLY A 5 -2.34 8.41 -5.44
N PHE A 6 -2.30 8.41 -4.12
CA PHE A 6 -2.94 7.34 -3.34
C PHE A 6 -4.44 7.22 -3.66
N ALA A 7 -5.12 8.35 -3.83
CA ALA A 7 -6.55 8.33 -4.15
C ALA A 7 -6.86 7.63 -5.48
N GLN A 8 -5.91 7.61 -6.43
CA GLN A 8 -6.08 6.94 -7.73
C GLN A 8 -5.83 5.44 -7.63
N ALA A 9 -5.12 4.98 -6.59
CA ALA A 9 -4.75 3.57 -6.46
C ALA A 9 -5.96 2.64 -6.36
N GLY A 10 -7.11 3.15 -5.91
CA GLY A 10 -8.37 2.42 -5.88
C GLY A 10 -9.08 2.29 -7.23
N ALA A 11 -8.70 3.10 -8.21
CA ALA A 11 -9.28 3.04 -9.54
C ALA A 11 -8.72 1.82 -10.30
N GLY A 12 -9.51 1.27 -11.22
CA GLY A 12 -9.08 0.13 -12.02
C GLY A 12 -8.00 0.49 -13.02
N GLY A 13 -7.20 -0.51 -13.43
CA GLY A 13 -6.25 -0.38 -14.54
C GLY A 13 -4.83 0.00 -14.14
N PHE A 14 -4.54 0.26 -12.87
CA PHE A 14 -3.18 0.63 -12.43
C PHE A 14 -2.37 -0.56 -11.91
N PHE A 15 -3.03 -1.63 -11.48
CA PHE A 15 -2.36 -2.80 -10.92
C PHE A 15 -2.92 -4.08 -11.54
N ASP A 16 -2.05 -5.10 -11.66
CA ASP A 16 -2.52 -6.45 -11.96
C ASP A 16 -3.09 -7.12 -10.70
N ASP A 17 -3.50 -8.38 -10.82
CA ASP A 17 -4.12 -9.10 -9.70
C ASP A 17 -3.15 -9.39 -8.56
N GLY A 18 -1.85 -9.32 -8.81
CA GLY A 18 -0.82 -9.50 -7.79
C GLY A 18 -0.31 -8.22 -7.17
N GLY A 19 -0.83 -7.06 -7.59
CA GLY A 19 -0.42 -5.76 -7.07
C GLY A 19 0.80 -5.16 -7.75
N PHE A 20 1.20 -5.69 -8.91
CA PHE A 20 2.29 -5.11 -9.70
C PHE A 20 1.76 -3.98 -10.56
N PRO A 21 2.52 -2.88 -10.72
CA PRO A 21 2.06 -1.74 -11.52
C PRO A 21 1.98 -2.10 -12.99
N VAL A 22 0.88 -1.76 -13.62
CA VAL A 22 0.62 -2.00 -15.05
C VAL A 22 -0.14 -0.83 -15.66
N GLY A 23 -0.24 -0.81 -16.98
CA GLY A 23 -1.06 0.16 -17.68
C GLY A 23 -0.39 1.51 -17.84
N LYS A 24 -1.23 2.51 -18.15
CA LYS A 24 -0.83 3.88 -18.40
C LYS A 24 -1.36 4.80 -17.32
N GLY A 25 -0.90 6.03 -17.29
CA GLY A 25 -1.37 7.02 -16.33
C GLY A 25 -0.49 7.16 -15.11
N TRP A 26 0.62 6.43 -15.05
CA TRP A 26 1.64 6.61 -14.03
C TRP A 26 2.53 7.81 -14.39
N ASP A 27 2.80 8.65 -13.39
CA ASP A 27 3.86 9.65 -13.47
C ASP A 27 5.21 8.99 -13.16
N GLU A 28 6.27 9.78 -13.20
CA GLU A 28 7.63 9.33 -12.89
C GLU A 28 8.27 10.23 -11.86
N ILE A 29 9.00 9.63 -10.92
CA ILE A 29 9.87 10.36 -10.02
C ILE A 29 11.28 9.80 -10.07
N ALA A 30 12.27 10.68 -9.81
CA ALA A 30 13.64 10.25 -9.63
C ALA A 30 13.78 9.71 -8.20
N PHE A 31 14.22 8.48 -8.07
CA PHE A 31 14.46 7.84 -6.78
C PHE A 31 15.61 6.84 -6.94
N PRO A 32 16.50 6.73 -5.93
CA PRO A 32 17.57 5.73 -5.98
C PRO A 32 16.99 4.32 -6.17
N ALA A 33 17.72 3.47 -6.89
CA ALA A 33 17.28 2.12 -7.17
C ALA A 33 17.02 1.35 -5.87
N VAL A 34 15.90 0.64 -5.84
CA VAL A 34 15.58 -0.34 -4.80
C VAL A 34 15.74 -1.75 -5.40
N SER A 35 15.84 -2.76 -4.54
CA SER A 35 16.09 -4.13 -5.02
C SER A 35 14.94 -4.70 -5.86
N ASP A 36 13.72 -4.23 -5.68
CA ASP A 36 12.58 -4.65 -6.48
C ASP A 36 12.40 -3.72 -7.68
N GLU A 37 12.61 -4.24 -8.89
CA GLU A 37 12.43 -3.47 -10.12
C GLU A 37 10.97 -3.10 -10.39
N HIS A 38 10.02 -3.75 -9.72
CA HIS A 38 8.59 -3.47 -9.82
C HIS A 38 8.10 -2.49 -8.75
N ALA A 39 8.99 -1.93 -7.95
CA ALA A 39 8.63 -0.95 -6.93
C ALA A 39 8.01 0.30 -7.56
N TYR A 40 7.10 0.90 -6.83
CA TYR A 40 6.41 2.11 -7.26
C TYR A 40 6.22 3.06 -6.08
N ALA A 41 5.90 4.31 -6.38
CA ALA A 41 5.67 5.35 -5.38
C ALA A 41 4.19 5.72 -5.35
N LEU A 42 3.69 5.97 -4.14
CA LEU A 42 2.37 6.56 -3.94
C LEU A 42 2.52 7.87 -3.17
N GLU A 43 1.84 8.91 -3.63
CA GLU A 43 1.76 10.18 -2.92
C GLU A 43 0.52 10.18 -2.04
N ILE A 44 0.72 10.41 -0.75
CA ILE A 44 -0.35 10.37 0.25
C ILE A 44 -1.30 11.56 0.06
N SER A 45 -2.59 11.27 0.10
CA SER A 45 -3.66 12.26 0.11
C SER A 45 -4.52 12.06 1.35
N GLY A 46 -5.11 13.16 1.85
CA GLY A 46 -5.92 13.11 3.05
C GLY A 46 -5.10 12.96 4.33
N ASP A 47 -5.77 12.66 5.44
CA ASP A 47 -5.17 12.61 6.77
C ASP A 47 -5.45 11.30 7.53
N SER A 48 -5.99 10.28 6.84
CA SER A 48 -6.34 9.00 7.47
C SER A 48 -5.11 8.23 7.98
N MET A 49 -3.91 8.60 7.55
CA MET A 49 -2.66 7.94 7.93
C MET A 49 -1.84 8.76 8.92
N LEU A 50 -2.38 9.87 9.43
CA LEU A 50 -1.72 10.65 10.47
C LEU A 50 -1.64 9.84 11.78
N PRO A 51 -0.58 10.00 12.57
CA PRO A 51 0.57 10.87 12.34
C PRO A 51 1.69 10.21 11.53
N ALA A 52 1.53 8.98 11.08
CA ALA A 52 2.60 8.24 10.41
C ALA A 52 2.96 8.86 9.05
N TYR A 53 1.95 9.19 8.24
CA TYR A 53 2.13 9.81 6.93
C TYR A 53 1.20 11.00 6.79
N ARG A 54 1.73 12.07 6.22
CA ARG A 54 0.99 13.32 5.98
C ARG A 54 0.69 13.48 4.50
N ARG A 55 -0.28 14.32 4.20
CA ARG A 55 -0.57 14.70 2.81
C ARG A 55 0.70 15.19 2.13
N GLY A 56 0.97 14.69 0.93
CA GLY A 56 2.15 15.03 0.15
C GLY A 56 3.36 14.14 0.42
N ASP A 57 3.36 13.34 1.49
CA ASP A 57 4.41 12.36 1.72
C ASP A 57 4.38 11.32 0.60
N VAL A 58 5.56 10.82 0.25
CA VAL A 58 5.71 9.75 -0.75
C VAL A 58 6.13 8.48 -0.04
N ILE A 59 5.43 7.40 -0.31
CA ILE A 59 5.82 6.07 0.13
C ILE A 59 6.29 5.25 -1.05
N ILE A 60 7.31 4.42 -0.84
CA ILE A 60 7.80 3.48 -1.85
C ILE A 60 7.30 2.10 -1.47
N VAL A 61 6.67 1.43 -2.42
CA VAL A 61 6.01 0.14 -2.22
C VAL A 61 6.68 -0.90 -3.07
N SER A 62 6.98 -2.05 -2.47
CA SER A 62 7.59 -3.18 -3.16
C SER A 62 6.62 -4.35 -3.18
N PRO A 63 6.01 -4.68 -4.33
CA PRO A 63 5.09 -5.81 -4.41
C PRO A 63 5.77 -7.16 -4.26
N ALA A 64 7.08 -7.26 -4.55
CA ALA A 64 7.82 -8.51 -4.44
C ALA A 64 8.46 -8.73 -3.06
N ALA A 65 8.56 -7.72 -2.21
CA ALA A 65 9.18 -7.86 -0.90
C ALA A 65 8.36 -8.79 0.01
N PRO A 66 9.01 -9.66 0.79
CA PRO A 66 8.30 -10.45 1.78
C PRO A 66 7.73 -9.56 2.86
N ILE A 67 6.53 -9.91 3.34
CA ILE A 67 5.81 -9.16 4.35
C ILE A 67 5.86 -9.92 5.66
N ARG A 68 6.15 -9.20 6.75
CA ARG A 68 6.24 -9.74 8.09
C ARG A 68 5.33 -8.97 9.03
N ARG A 69 4.99 -9.58 10.14
CA ARG A 69 4.31 -8.92 11.25
C ARG A 69 5.06 -7.64 11.64
N GLY A 70 4.31 -6.56 11.80
CA GLY A 70 4.86 -5.24 12.09
C GLY A 70 5.18 -4.39 10.88
N ASP A 71 5.19 -4.96 9.68
CA ASP A 71 5.43 -4.18 8.46
C ASP A 71 4.21 -3.33 8.12
N ARG A 72 4.46 -2.15 7.60
CA ARG A 72 3.42 -1.32 7.00
C ARG A 72 3.20 -1.76 5.57
N VAL A 73 1.94 -1.84 5.19
CA VAL A 73 1.53 -2.43 3.92
C VAL A 73 0.45 -1.59 3.25
N VAL A 74 0.42 -1.68 1.92
CA VAL A 74 -0.71 -1.25 1.11
C VAL A 74 -1.55 -2.48 0.82
N VAL A 75 -2.84 -2.42 1.08
CA VAL A 75 -3.76 -3.53 0.91
C VAL A 75 -4.86 -3.13 -0.05
N LYS A 76 -5.11 -3.96 -1.06
CA LYS A 76 -6.29 -3.80 -1.92
C LYS A 76 -7.24 -4.96 -1.69
N THR A 77 -8.49 -4.63 -1.44
CA THR A 77 -9.56 -5.62 -1.27
C THR A 77 -10.21 -5.96 -2.61
N ARG A 78 -10.94 -7.05 -2.65
CA ARG A 78 -11.61 -7.49 -3.88
C ARG A 78 -12.72 -6.54 -4.32
N ASP A 79 -13.28 -5.76 -3.40
CA ASP A 79 -14.27 -4.73 -3.74
C ASP A 79 -13.64 -3.39 -4.16
N GLY A 80 -12.31 -3.34 -4.27
CA GLY A 80 -11.58 -2.20 -4.82
C GLY A 80 -11.11 -1.17 -3.80
N GLU A 81 -11.33 -1.38 -2.51
CA GLU A 81 -10.82 -0.49 -1.47
C GLU A 81 -9.29 -0.63 -1.35
N VAL A 82 -8.58 0.49 -1.28
CA VAL A 82 -7.13 0.52 -1.04
C VAL A 82 -6.88 1.23 0.28
N MET A 83 -6.06 0.62 1.12
CA MET A 83 -5.75 1.16 2.44
C MET A 83 -4.28 0.96 2.77
N VAL A 84 -3.76 1.82 3.66
CA VAL A 84 -2.42 1.68 4.24
C VAL A 84 -2.60 1.34 5.71
N LYS A 85 -2.02 0.23 6.12
CA LYS A 85 -2.16 -0.32 7.48
C LYS A 85 -0.84 -0.92 7.95
N GLU A 86 -0.77 -1.24 9.23
CA GLU A 86 0.30 -2.09 9.76
C GLU A 86 -0.23 -3.51 9.89
N LEU A 87 0.54 -4.49 9.42
CA LEU A 87 0.17 -5.89 9.59
C LEU A 87 0.42 -6.31 11.03
N ALA A 88 -0.65 -6.48 11.81
CA ALA A 88 -0.55 -6.90 13.20
C ALA A 88 -0.44 -8.42 13.31
N ARG A 89 -1.17 -9.15 12.46
CA ARG A 89 -1.17 -10.61 12.48
C ARG A 89 -1.72 -11.17 11.16
N LYS A 90 -1.15 -12.27 10.71
CA LYS A 90 -1.66 -13.04 9.59
C LYS A 90 -1.84 -14.50 10.01
N THR A 91 -3.01 -15.04 9.76
CA THR A 91 -3.32 -16.46 9.97
C THR A 91 -3.56 -17.14 8.63
N ALA A 92 -3.85 -18.44 8.65
CA ALA A 92 -4.19 -19.16 7.42
C ALA A 92 -5.50 -18.65 6.77
N ARG A 93 -6.33 -17.89 7.50
CA ARG A 93 -7.67 -17.49 7.05
C ARG A 93 -7.90 -15.97 7.04
N SER A 94 -7.09 -15.20 7.74
CA SER A 94 -7.35 -13.77 7.91
C SER A 94 -6.09 -12.96 8.11
N VAL A 95 -6.23 -11.63 7.92
CA VAL A 95 -5.22 -10.65 8.30
C VAL A 95 -5.83 -9.65 9.27
N GLU A 96 -5.07 -9.32 10.31
CA GLU A 96 -5.42 -8.27 11.26
C GLU A 96 -4.57 -7.05 10.93
N LEU A 97 -5.24 -5.97 10.58
CA LEU A 97 -4.63 -4.74 10.08
C LEU A 97 -4.88 -3.62 11.08
N GLN A 98 -3.80 -3.08 11.61
CA GLN A 98 -3.86 -1.99 12.59
C GLN A 98 -3.84 -0.65 11.87
N SER A 99 -4.77 0.24 12.25
CA SER A 99 -4.80 1.58 11.69
C SER A 99 -3.57 2.38 12.11
N LEU A 100 -3.04 3.18 11.19
CA LEU A 100 -1.96 4.14 11.48
C LEU A 100 -2.49 5.39 12.19
N ASN A 101 -3.79 5.64 12.14
CA ASN A 101 -4.45 6.76 12.80
C ASN A 101 -5.41 6.20 13.86
N ALA A 102 -5.19 6.57 15.13
CA ALA A 102 -6.01 6.08 16.24
C ALA A 102 -7.49 6.49 16.13
N ALA A 103 -7.83 7.50 15.33
CA ALA A 103 -9.21 7.91 15.08
C ALA A 103 -9.95 6.93 14.14
N HIS A 104 -9.25 6.04 13.48
CA HIS A 104 -9.83 5.04 12.59
C HIS A 104 -9.72 3.64 13.21
N ALA A 105 -10.71 2.80 12.95
CA ALA A 105 -10.76 1.46 13.51
C ALA A 105 -9.75 0.53 12.84
N ASP A 106 -9.22 -0.41 13.62
CA ASP A 106 -8.48 -1.55 13.09
C ASP A 106 -9.43 -2.45 12.29
N ARG A 107 -8.87 -3.21 11.36
CA ARG A 107 -9.64 -4.08 10.47
C ARG A 107 -9.13 -5.51 10.54
N THR A 108 -10.05 -6.47 10.61
CA THR A 108 -9.72 -7.87 10.38
C THR A 108 -10.43 -8.31 9.10
N LEU A 109 -9.67 -8.78 8.13
CA LEU A 109 -10.20 -9.19 6.82
C LEU A 109 -9.94 -10.68 6.60
N PRO A 110 -10.95 -11.42 6.10
CA PRO A 110 -10.71 -12.75 5.57
C PRO A 110 -9.70 -12.68 4.42
N LEU A 111 -8.78 -13.64 4.32
CA LEU A 111 -7.80 -13.66 3.23
C LEU A 111 -8.48 -13.65 1.85
N ARG A 112 -9.64 -14.29 1.74
CA ARG A 112 -10.38 -14.31 0.46
C ARG A 112 -10.85 -12.93 0.00
N ASP A 113 -10.93 -11.96 0.92
CA ASP A 113 -11.33 -10.57 0.61
C ASP A 113 -10.13 -9.69 0.25
N VAL A 114 -8.91 -10.16 0.41
CA VAL A 114 -7.69 -9.43 0.07
C VAL A 114 -7.27 -9.82 -1.35
N LEU A 115 -7.25 -8.84 -2.26
CA LEU A 115 -6.77 -9.07 -3.61
C LEU A 115 -5.25 -9.15 -3.64
N TRP A 116 -4.59 -8.17 -3.01
CA TRP A 116 -3.15 -8.18 -2.83
C TRP A 116 -2.74 -7.31 -1.64
N MET A 117 -1.52 -7.51 -1.18
CA MET A 117 -0.89 -6.76 -0.11
C MET A 117 0.58 -6.56 -0.46
N ALA A 118 1.09 -5.35 -0.32
CA ALA A 118 2.46 -5.02 -0.70
C ALA A 118 3.14 -4.22 0.41
N ARG A 119 4.44 -4.47 0.61
CA ARG A 119 5.20 -3.87 1.70
C ARG A 119 5.64 -2.45 1.35
N ILE A 120 5.49 -1.53 2.30
CA ILE A 120 6.09 -0.20 2.23
C ILE A 120 7.53 -0.32 2.70
N VAL A 121 8.48 0.02 1.84
CA VAL A 121 9.92 -0.13 2.11
C VAL A 121 10.60 1.19 2.42
N TRP A 122 9.97 2.31 2.14
CA TRP A 122 10.50 3.64 2.40
C TRP A 122 9.38 4.66 2.45
N ALA A 123 9.58 5.73 3.20
CA ALA A 123 8.65 6.86 3.25
C ALA A 123 9.42 8.16 3.44
N SER A 124 8.97 9.22 2.78
CA SER A 124 9.50 10.56 3.00
C SER A 124 9.12 11.08 4.39
N GLN A 125 9.92 11.98 4.89
CA GLN A 125 9.69 12.62 6.19
C GLN A 125 9.42 14.10 6.01
#